data_13d011e3a48771ae032253cf9af9de51
#
_entry.id   13d011e3a48771ae032253cf9af9de51
#
_cell.length_a   1.000
_cell.length_b   1.000
_cell.length_c   1.000
_cell.angle_alpha   90.00
_cell.angle_beta   90.00
_cell.angle_gamma   90.00
#
_symmetry.space_group_name_H-M   'P 1'
#
loop_
_entity.id
_entity.type
_entity.pdbx_description
1 polymer ?
#
loop_
_entity_poly.entity_id
_entity_poly.type
_entity_poly.pdbx_seq_one_letter_code
_entity_poly.pdbx_strand_id
1 'polypeptide(L)'
;EMFLNLGPQHQYTHGVLRVVLKLDGERVVDLDPVLGYLHRGVEKLCENADYHHVISQVDPLEYVSGLFNEWAPVMAFEQLLDVQVPRRAEYIRVLSAELLRVSSHSLFLGWMALDLGGLTPILWSFIERDEIIEMLASLTGQRMLFNYFRIGGVNGDLNHEFMSRLGSWMSRAAT
;
A
#
# COMPACT_ATOMS: atom_id res chain seq x y z
N GLU A 1 27.19 26.48 -10.21
CA GLU A 1 26.32 25.70 -9.34
C GLU A 1 24.88 26.19 -9.45
N MET A 2 23.93 25.26 -9.44
CA MET A 2 22.50 25.56 -9.54
C MET A 2 21.74 24.77 -8.46
N PHE A 3 20.69 25.37 -7.90
CA PHE A 3 19.75 24.67 -7.03
C PHE A 3 18.49 24.30 -7.80
N LEU A 4 18.12 23.03 -7.75
CA LEU A 4 16.90 22.49 -8.34
C LEU A 4 16.01 21.92 -7.25
N ASN A 5 14.76 22.37 -7.19
CA ASN A 5 13.75 21.83 -6.30
C ASN A 5 12.88 20.81 -7.05
N LEU A 6 12.87 19.57 -6.59
CA LEU A 6 11.93 18.53 -7.01
C LEU A 6 10.86 18.36 -5.93
N GLY A 7 9.61 18.61 -6.28
CA GLY A 7 8.50 18.56 -5.32
C GLY A 7 8.27 19.88 -4.55
N PRO A 8 7.34 19.88 -3.59
CA PRO A 8 6.67 18.73 -2.94
C PRO A 8 5.69 17.94 -3.82
N GLN A 9 5.18 18.52 -4.91
CA GLN A 9 4.37 17.79 -5.88
C GLN A 9 5.12 17.76 -7.22
N HIS A 10 5.66 16.58 -7.54
CA HIS A 10 6.42 16.35 -8.76
C HIS A 10 6.24 14.89 -9.19
N GLN A 11 6.12 14.63 -10.48
CA GLN A 11 5.90 13.27 -10.98
C GLN A 11 7.01 12.29 -10.59
N TYR A 12 8.26 12.72 -10.54
CA TYR A 12 9.40 11.88 -10.18
C TYR A 12 9.54 11.60 -8.67
N THR A 13 8.78 12.29 -7.81
CA THR A 13 8.78 12.01 -6.37
C THR A 13 7.71 11.01 -5.96
N HIS A 14 6.79 10.64 -6.87
CA HIS A 14 5.71 9.66 -6.69
C HIS A 14 4.92 9.85 -5.39
N GLY A 15 4.67 11.10 -5.03
CA GLY A 15 4.00 11.48 -3.80
C GLY A 15 4.39 12.88 -3.36
N VAL A 16 4.32 13.17 -2.07
CA VAL A 16 4.61 14.50 -1.51
C VAL A 16 5.97 14.48 -0.82
N LEU A 17 7.02 14.56 -1.62
CA LEU A 17 8.40 14.66 -1.17
C LEU A 17 9.07 15.84 -1.86
N ARG A 18 9.72 16.73 -1.11
CA ARG A 18 10.58 17.76 -1.66
C ARG A 18 12.03 17.35 -1.53
N VAL A 19 12.76 17.41 -2.64
CA VAL A 19 14.19 17.18 -2.67
C VAL A 19 14.86 18.42 -3.26
N VAL A 20 15.79 19.02 -2.54
CA VAL A 20 16.61 20.12 -3.02
C VAL A 20 17.94 19.57 -3.50
N LEU A 21 18.17 19.67 -4.81
CA LEU A 21 19.43 19.24 -5.43
C LEU A 21 20.36 20.43 -5.63
N LYS A 22 21.63 20.27 -5.30
CA LYS A 22 22.70 21.15 -5.72
C LYS A 22 23.42 20.52 -6.89
N LEU A 23 23.43 21.22 -8.02
CA LEU A 23 24.00 20.73 -9.29
C LEU A 23 25.21 21.54 -9.71
N ASP A 24 26.20 20.85 -10.30
CA ASP A 24 27.26 21.44 -11.08
C ASP A 24 27.18 20.88 -12.51
N GLY A 25 26.58 21.67 -13.40
CA GLY A 25 26.07 21.16 -14.68
C GLY A 25 24.97 20.14 -14.44
N GLU A 26 25.11 18.92 -14.98
CA GLU A 26 24.18 17.77 -14.76
C GLU A 26 24.59 16.88 -13.59
N ARG A 27 25.72 17.17 -12.94
CA ARG A 27 26.21 16.38 -11.82
C ARG A 27 25.57 16.83 -10.51
N VAL A 28 24.98 15.90 -9.77
CA VAL A 28 24.52 16.15 -8.41
C VAL A 28 25.73 16.23 -7.47
N VAL A 29 25.89 17.39 -6.82
CA VAL A 29 26.96 17.65 -5.86
C VAL A 29 26.47 17.42 -4.43
N ASP A 30 25.20 17.77 -4.15
CA ASP A 30 24.59 17.64 -2.83
C ASP A 30 23.09 17.45 -2.97
N LEU A 31 22.48 16.85 -1.93
CA LEU A 31 21.04 16.53 -1.89
C LEU A 31 20.50 16.73 -0.48
N ASP A 32 19.45 17.54 -0.36
CA ASP A 32 18.73 17.78 0.89
C ASP A 32 17.27 17.33 0.77
N PRO A 33 16.88 16.20 1.40
CA PRO A 33 15.49 15.75 1.43
C PRO A 33 14.71 16.51 2.51
N VAL A 34 13.72 17.27 2.11
CA VAL A 34 12.84 18.02 3.02
C VAL A 34 11.64 17.15 3.38
N LEU A 35 11.66 16.58 4.58
CA LEU A 35 10.61 15.70 5.10
C LEU A 35 9.54 16.47 5.87
N GLY A 36 8.39 15.84 6.08
CA GLY A 36 7.33 16.35 6.96
C GLY A 36 6.04 16.75 6.26
N TYR A 37 5.97 16.80 4.95
CA TYR A 37 4.73 17.18 4.22
C TYR A 37 3.55 16.25 4.50
N LEU A 38 3.80 14.97 4.79
CA LEU A 38 2.79 13.95 5.12
C LEU A 38 2.80 13.60 6.62
N HIS A 39 3.46 14.38 7.46
CA HIS A 39 3.49 14.14 8.89
C HIS A 39 2.10 14.41 9.49
N ARG A 40 1.46 13.35 9.98
CA ARG A 40 0.11 13.37 10.54
C ARG A 40 0.08 13.20 12.06
N GLY A 41 1.24 13.06 12.70
CA GLY A 41 1.35 12.80 14.14
C GLY A 41 0.80 11.44 14.55
N VAL A 42 0.96 10.40 13.71
CA VAL A 42 0.34 9.07 13.88
C VAL A 42 0.72 8.45 15.20
N GLU A 43 1.98 8.53 15.61
CA GLU A 43 2.44 7.99 16.90
C GLU A 43 1.67 8.61 18.06
N LYS A 44 1.46 9.93 18.03
CA LYS A 44 0.73 10.65 19.07
C LYS A 44 -0.77 10.38 19.05
N LEU A 45 -1.33 10.17 17.89
CA LEU A 45 -2.72 9.73 17.74
C LEU A 45 -2.91 8.32 18.30
N CYS A 46 -1.97 7.40 18.03
CA CYS A 46 -2.01 6.03 18.55
C CYS A 46 -1.91 5.97 20.09
N GLU A 47 -1.13 6.86 20.73
CA GLU A 47 -1.07 6.94 22.19
C GLU A 47 -2.43 7.26 22.84
N ASN A 48 -3.32 7.94 22.12
CA ASN A 48 -4.64 8.35 22.61
C ASN A 48 -5.79 7.49 22.04
N ALA A 49 -5.46 6.46 21.27
CA ALA A 49 -6.42 5.57 20.62
C ALA A 49 -6.47 4.21 21.31
N ASP A 50 -7.59 3.51 21.18
CA ASP A 50 -7.64 2.09 21.50
C ASP A 50 -7.02 1.25 20.37
N TYR A 51 -6.76 -0.03 20.64
CA TYR A 51 -6.10 -0.94 19.68
C TYR A 51 -6.82 -1.06 18.34
N HIS A 52 -8.14 -0.96 18.31
CA HIS A 52 -8.91 -1.02 17.07
C HIS A 52 -8.75 0.26 16.23
N HIS A 53 -8.71 1.41 16.87
CA HIS A 53 -8.46 2.69 16.20
C HIS A 53 -7.02 2.80 15.68
N VAL A 54 -6.04 2.21 16.36
CA VAL A 54 -4.65 2.17 15.87
C VAL A 54 -4.59 1.52 14.48
N ILE A 55 -5.30 0.41 14.25
CA ILE A 55 -5.31 -0.27 12.95
C ILE A 55 -5.73 0.68 11.83
N SER A 56 -6.79 1.46 12.03
CA SER A 56 -7.26 2.42 11.04
C SER A 56 -6.35 3.65 10.87
N GLN A 57 -5.51 3.97 11.86
CA GLN A 57 -4.54 5.06 11.76
C GLN A 57 -3.29 4.69 10.97
N VAL A 58 -2.89 3.42 11.01
CA VAL A 58 -1.68 2.94 10.33
C VAL A 58 -1.92 2.52 8.89
N ASP A 59 -3.14 2.11 8.53
CA ASP A 59 -3.52 1.72 7.17
C ASP A 59 -3.09 2.77 6.11
N PRO A 60 -3.34 4.08 6.26
CA PRO A 60 -2.94 5.09 5.30
C PRO A 60 -1.47 5.54 5.39
N LEU A 61 -0.60 4.87 6.12
CA LEU A 61 0.84 5.19 6.14
C LEU A 61 1.49 4.91 4.79
N GLU A 62 1.08 3.83 4.14
CA GLU A 62 1.44 3.48 2.78
C GLU A 62 0.19 2.98 2.04
N TYR A 63 -0.46 3.87 1.30
CA TYR A 63 -1.76 3.62 0.69
C TYR A 63 -1.79 2.56 -0.41
N VAL A 64 -0.64 2.13 -0.94
CA VAL A 64 -0.55 1.03 -1.92
C VAL A 64 -0.29 -0.32 -1.26
N SER A 65 -0.05 -0.34 0.05
CA SER A 65 0.21 -1.56 0.83
C SER A 65 -0.50 -1.59 2.19
N GLY A 66 -1.69 -0.98 2.29
CA GLY A 66 -2.44 -0.78 3.53
C GLY A 66 -2.60 -2.04 4.36
N LEU A 67 -2.91 -3.20 3.76
CA LEU A 67 -3.04 -4.47 4.49
C LEU A 67 -1.76 -4.88 5.23
N PHE A 68 -0.57 -4.56 4.69
CA PHE A 68 0.68 -4.82 5.40
C PHE A 68 0.86 -3.88 6.59
N ASN A 69 0.44 -2.62 6.44
CA ASN A 69 0.45 -1.67 7.54
C ASN A 69 -0.49 -2.09 8.68
N GLU A 70 -1.66 -2.64 8.34
CA GLU A 70 -2.59 -3.20 9.33
C GLU A 70 -2.03 -4.46 10.00
N TRP A 71 -1.35 -5.32 9.22
CA TRP A 71 -0.90 -6.63 9.70
C TRP A 71 0.14 -6.51 10.81
N ALA A 72 1.08 -5.59 10.69
CA ALA A 72 2.15 -5.40 11.65
C ALA A 72 1.64 -5.11 13.08
N PRO A 73 0.81 -4.08 13.32
CA PRO A 73 0.27 -3.81 14.66
C PRO A 73 -0.70 -4.90 15.12
N VAL A 74 -1.49 -5.50 14.23
CA VAL A 74 -2.40 -6.61 14.60
C VAL A 74 -1.60 -7.78 15.17
N MET A 75 -0.51 -8.20 14.51
CA MET A 75 0.37 -9.26 15.02
C MET A 75 1.00 -8.89 16.37
N ALA A 76 1.42 -7.64 16.53
CA ALA A 76 2.01 -7.16 17.79
C ALA A 76 0.98 -7.22 18.93
N PHE A 77 -0.25 -6.80 18.68
CA PHE A 77 -1.33 -6.87 19.67
C PHE A 77 -1.74 -8.32 19.99
N GLU A 78 -1.81 -9.19 18.98
CA GLU A 78 -2.10 -10.61 19.18
C GLU A 78 -1.03 -11.27 20.05
N GLN A 79 0.23 -10.98 19.80
CA GLN A 79 1.32 -11.49 20.62
C GLN A 79 1.27 -10.94 22.05
N LEU A 80 0.98 -9.66 22.23
CA LEU A 80 0.86 -9.03 23.55
C LEU A 80 -0.29 -9.59 24.37
N LEU A 81 -1.41 -9.89 23.73
CA LEU A 81 -2.66 -10.37 24.34
C LEU A 81 -2.76 -11.90 24.39
N ASP A 82 -1.77 -12.62 23.87
CA ASP A 82 -1.75 -14.09 23.71
C ASP A 82 -3.00 -14.62 22.96
N VAL A 83 -3.43 -13.92 21.93
CA VAL A 83 -4.59 -14.28 21.12
C VAL A 83 -4.20 -15.25 20.01
N GLN A 84 -4.86 -16.40 19.97
CA GLN A 84 -4.66 -17.39 18.91
C GLN A 84 -5.55 -17.09 17.70
N VAL A 85 -4.92 -16.91 16.54
CA VAL A 85 -5.63 -16.65 15.29
C VAL A 85 -6.08 -17.96 14.64
N PRO A 86 -7.35 -18.10 14.21
CA PRO A 86 -7.79 -19.26 13.45
C PRO A 86 -7.00 -19.44 12.16
N ARG A 87 -6.57 -20.66 11.86
CA ARG A 87 -5.75 -20.97 10.68
C ARG A 87 -6.37 -20.46 9.37
N ARG A 88 -7.71 -20.48 9.26
CA ARG A 88 -8.41 -19.95 8.09
C ARG A 88 -8.18 -18.44 7.94
N ALA A 89 -8.23 -17.68 9.02
CA ALA A 89 -7.99 -16.23 9.01
C ALA A 89 -6.53 -15.92 8.62
N GLU A 90 -5.56 -16.71 9.05
CA GLU A 90 -4.16 -16.57 8.62
C GLU A 90 -4.02 -16.72 7.10
N TYR A 91 -4.64 -17.76 6.50
CA TYR A 91 -4.64 -17.92 5.05
C TYR A 91 -5.32 -16.77 4.32
N ILE A 92 -6.41 -16.23 4.84
CA ILE A 92 -7.10 -15.09 4.25
C ILE A 92 -6.20 -13.84 4.30
N ARG A 93 -5.52 -13.61 5.43
CA ARG A 93 -4.55 -12.50 5.55
C ARG A 93 -3.44 -12.60 4.51
N VAL A 94 -2.81 -13.77 4.40
CA VAL A 94 -1.75 -14.00 3.41
C VAL A 94 -2.29 -13.77 2.00
N LEU A 95 -3.41 -14.38 1.65
CA LEU A 95 -3.99 -14.27 0.32
C LEU A 95 -4.29 -12.80 -0.06
N SER A 96 -4.98 -12.08 0.80
CA SER A 96 -5.33 -10.67 0.53
C SER A 96 -4.12 -9.75 0.51
N ALA A 97 -3.14 -9.97 1.39
CA ALA A 97 -1.90 -9.20 1.41
C ALA A 97 -1.06 -9.46 0.16
N GLU A 98 -0.93 -10.72 -0.29
CA GLU A 98 -0.16 -11.03 -1.50
C GLU A 98 -0.84 -10.53 -2.78
N LEU A 99 -2.15 -10.55 -2.87
CA LEU A 99 -2.88 -9.87 -3.95
C LEU A 99 -2.58 -8.37 -3.96
N LEU A 100 -2.61 -7.72 -2.81
CA LEU A 100 -2.26 -6.31 -2.70
C LEU A 100 -0.78 -6.06 -3.07
N ARG A 101 0.13 -6.98 -2.72
CA ARG A 101 1.54 -6.91 -3.14
C ARG A 101 1.66 -6.95 -4.66
N VAL A 102 0.96 -7.84 -5.34
CA VAL A 102 0.96 -7.90 -6.81
C VAL A 102 0.45 -6.58 -7.40
N SER A 103 -0.64 -6.04 -6.85
CA SER A 103 -1.19 -4.73 -7.23
C SER A 103 -0.17 -3.59 -7.05
N SER A 104 0.55 -3.58 -5.92
CA SER A 104 1.59 -2.59 -5.62
C SER A 104 2.78 -2.70 -6.57
N HIS A 105 3.23 -3.93 -6.87
CA HIS A 105 4.35 -4.17 -7.80
C HIS A 105 3.96 -3.81 -9.24
N SER A 106 2.73 -4.06 -9.66
CA SER A 106 2.22 -3.62 -10.97
C SER A 106 2.31 -2.10 -11.09
N LEU A 107 1.89 -1.38 -10.05
CA LEU A 107 1.99 0.08 -10.00
C LEU A 107 3.45 0.55 -10.07
N PHE A 108 4.34 -0.07 -9.31
CA PHE A 108 5.79 0.25 -9.33
C PHE A 108 6.39 0.08 -10.73
N LEU A 109 6.12 -1.04 -11.39
CA LEU A 109 6.61 -1.30 -12.74
C LEU A 109 6.07 -0.28 -13.76
N GLY A 110 4.79 0.08 -13.64
CA GLY A 110 4.18 1.11 -14.47
C GLY A 110 4.84 2.48 -14.31
N TRP A 111 5.08 2.91 -13.08
CA TRP A 111 5.75 4.17 -12.78
C TRP A 111 7.21 4.18 -13.24
N MET A 112 7.93 3.10 -13.00
CA MET A 112 9.32 2.97 -13.48
C MET A 112 9.40 3.07 -15.01
N ALA A 113 8.48 2.44 -15.73
CA ALA A 113 8.43 2.55 -17.17
C ALA A 113 8.09 3.97 -17.65
N LEU A 114 7.22 4.68 -16.92
CA LEU A 114 6.89 6.08 -17.22
C LEU A 114 8.11 6.99 -17.03
N ASP A 115 8.88 6.80 -15.98
CA ASP A 115 10.10 7.56 -15.72
C ASP A 115 11.17 7.34 -16.80
N LEU A 116 11.17 6.15 -17.41
CA LEU A 116 12.01 5.82 -18.57
C LEU A 116 11.41 6.29 -19.92
N GLY A 117 10.28 7.00 -19.90
CA GLY A 117 9.62 7.54 -21.09
C GLY A 117 8.56 6.65 -21.73
N GLY A 118 8.21 5.50 -21.11
CA GLY A 118 7.21 4.56 -21.62
C GLY A 118 5.82 4.80 -21.01
N LEU A 119 4.90 5.43 -21.74
CA LEU A 119 3.55 5.70 -21.24
C LEU A 119 2.63 4.46 -21.22
N THR A 120 2.71 3.58 -22.23
CA THR A 120 1.79 2.44 -22.36
C THR A 120 1.85 1.45 -21.18
N PRO A 121 3.03 1.08 -20.65
CA PRO A 121 3.10 0.13 -19.55
C PRO A 121 2.35 0.58 -18.28
N ILE A 122 2.32 1.89 -17.96
CA ILE A 122 1.56 2.36 -16.80
C ILE A 122 0.05 2.16 -16.99
N LEU A 123 -0.46 2.34 -18.21
CA LEU A 123 -1.88 2.12 -18.50
C LEU A 123 -2.25 0.63 -18.31
N TRP A 124 -1.41 -0.28 -18.76
CA TRP A 124 -1.61 -1.73 -18.56
C TRP A 124 -1.52 -2.13 -17.08
N SER A 125 -0.54 -1.59 -16.36
CA SER A 125 -0.38 -1.88 -14.94
C SER A 125 -1.58 -1.41 -14.11
N PHE A 126 -2.22 -0.30 -14.51
CA PHE A 126 -3.45 0.17 -13.86
C PHE A 126 -4.66 -0.72 -14.15
N ILE A 127 -4.75 -1.34 -15.33
CA ILE A 127 -5.83 -2.30 -15.64
C ILE A 127 -5.74 -3.51 -14.71
N GLU A 128 -4.58 -4.13 -14.61
CA GLU A 128 -4.36 -5.28 -13.73
C GLU A 128 -4.55 -4.92 -12.24
N ARG A 129 -4.03 -3.77 -11.85
CA ARG A 129 -4.22 -3.25 -10.50
C ARG A 129 -5.69 -3.05 -10.17
N ASP A 130 -6.47 -2.48 -11.07
CA ASP A 130 -7.89 -2.20 -10.86
C ASP A 130 -8.69 -3.48 -10.62
N GLU A 131 -8.42 -4.55 -11.36
CA GLU A 131 -9.05 -5.85 -11.14
C GLU A 131 -8.76 -6.40 -9.74
N ILE A 132 -7.52 -6.31 -9.26
CA ILE A 132 -7.16 -6.76 -7.91
C ILE A 132 -7.85 -5.90 -6.86
N ILE A 133 -7.89 -4.59 -7.05
CA ILE A 133 -8.57 -3.67 -6.13
C ILE A 133 -10.08 -3.94 -6.09
N GLU A 134 -10.71 -4.25 -7.21
CA GLU A 134 -12.13 -4.65 -7.25
C GLU A 134 -12.38 -5.96 -6.48
N MET A 135 -11.48 -6.95 -6.60
CA MET A 135 -11.56 -8.16 -5.78
C MET A 135 -11.49 -7.84 -4.29
N LEU A 136 -10.50 -7.05 -3.89
CA LEU A 136 -10.34 -6.64 -2.49
C LEU A 136 -11.53 -5.79 -2.01
N ALA A 137 -12.08 -4.92 -2.86
CA ALA A 137 -13.26 -4.14 -2.54
C ALA A 137 -14.51 -5.02 -2.32
N SER A 138 -14.67 -6.10 -3.08
CA SER A 138 -15.77 -7.06 -2.86
C SER A 138 -15.67 -7.78 -1.51
N LEU A 139 -14.45 -7.90 -0.97
CA LEU A 139 -14.17 -8.54 0.32
C LEU A 139 -14.27 -7.56 1.50
N THR A 140 -13.76 -6.35 1.32
CA THR A 140 -13.57 -5.38 2.41
C THR A 140 -14.59 -4.25 2.42
N GLY A 141 -15.25 -4.01 1.28
CA GLY A 141 -16.12 -2.86 1.05
C GLY A 141 -15.37 -1.58 0.66
N GLN A 142 -14.03 -1.62 0.56
CA GLN A 142 -13.19 -0.46 0.31
C GLN A 142 -12.23 -0.73 -0.85
N ARG A 143 -12.02 0.26 -1.71
CA ARG A 143 -11.05 0.20 -2.82
C ARG A 143 -9.62 0.58 -2.40
N MET A 144 -9.51 1.25 -1.25
CA MET A 144 -8.27 1.75 -0.67
C MET A 144 -8.48 1.92 0.83
N LEU A 145 -7.48 1.77 1.67
CA LEU A 145 -7.62 1.83 3.12
C LEU A 145 -8.62 0.76 3.62
N PHE A 146 -8.24 -0.48 3.48
CA PHE A 146 -9.12 -1.64 3.57
C PHE A 146 -9.69 -1.89 4.98
N ASN A 147 -8.92 -1.55 6.02
CA ASN A 147 -9.30 -1.74 7.41
C ASN A 147 -9.92 -3.13 7.65
N TYR A 148 -9.25 -4.16 7.14
CA TYR A 148 -9.81 -5.52 7.04
C TYR A 148 -9.25 -6.47 8.10
N PHE A 149 -7.98 -6.33 8.48
CA PHE A 149 -7.38 -7.17 9.51
C PHE A 149 -7.87 -6.72 10.89
N ARG A 150 -8.11 -7.71 11.76
CA ARG A 150 -8.60 -7.51 13.11
C ARG A 150 -7.78 -8.33 14.08
N ILE A 151 -7.68 -7.91 15.32
CA ILE A 151 -7.08 -8.71 16.39
C ILE A 151 -7.90 -10.00 16.52
N GLY A 152 -7.22 -11.15 16.35
CA GLY A 152 -7.84 -12.47 16.35
C GLY A 152 -8.36 -12.95 14.99
N GLY A 153 -8.16 -12.18 13.90
CA GLY A 153 -8.57 -12.65 12.57
C GLY A 153 -8.74 -11.55 11.52
N VAL A 154 -9.84 -11.63 10.80
CA VAL A 154 -10.23 -10.71 9.72
C VAL A 154 -11.68 -10.26 9.92
N ASN A 155 -12.06 -9.14 9.29
CA ASN A 155 -13.38 -8.54 9.45
C ASN A 155 -14.53 -9.38 8.85
N GLY A 156 -14.23 -10.27 7.92
CA GLY A 156 -15.20 -11.15 7.26
C GLY A 156 -14.54 -12.29 6.51
N ASP A 157 -15.30 -13.35 6.24
CA ASP A 157 -14.81 -14.49 5.46
C ASP A 157 -14.84 -14.20 3.95
N LEU A 158 -14.17 -15.03 3.16
CA LEU A 158 -14.18 -14.95 1.70
C LEU A 158 -15.61 -15.15 1.17
N ASN A 159 -16.07 -14.21 0.37
CA ASN A 159 -17.39 -14.28 -0.27
C ASN A 159 -17.30 -14.93 -1.66
N HIS A 160 -18.46 -15.31 -2.21
CA HIS A 160 -18.54 -15.98 -3.51
C HIS A 160 -18.02 -15.09 -4.65
N GLU A 161 -18.29 -13.79 -4.60
CA GLU A 161 -17.87 -12.84 -5.63
C GLU A 161 -16.32 -12.76 -5.70
N PHE A 162 -15.66 -12.61 -4.54
CA PHE A 162 -14.20 -12.61 -4.44
C PHE A 162 -13.61 -13.90 -5.03
N MET A 163 -14.12 -15.06 -4.64
CA MET A 163 -13.62 -16.36 -5.11
C MET A 163 -13.80 -16.55 -6.61
N SER A 164 -14.93 -16.12 -7.16
CA SER A 164 -15.21 -16.18 -8.61
C SER A 164 -14.26 -15.29 -9.39
N ARG A 165 -14.07 -14.04 -8.94
CA ARG A 165 -13.14 -13.09 -9.57
C ARG A 165 -11.70 -13.58 -9.50
N LEU A 166 -11.27 -14.08 -8.34
CA LEU A 166 -9.93 -14.63 -8.13
C LEU A 166 -9.65 -15.79 -9.09
N GLY A 167 -10.57 -16.75 -9.22
CA GLY A 167 -10.43 -17.87 -10.16
C GLY A 167 -10.29 -17.41 -11.61
N SER A 168 -11.08 -16.44 -12.03
CA SER A 168 -11.02 -15.85 -13.36
C SER A 168 -9.71 -15.09 -13.61
N TRP A 169 -9.25 -14.33 -12.63
CA TRP A 169 -7.99 -13.60 -12.71
C TRP A 169 -6.78 -14.53 -12.78
N MET A 170 -6.73 -15.55 -11.91
CA MET A 170 -5.63 -16.53 -11.87
C MET A 170 -5.50 -17.30 -13.21
N SER A 171 -6.63 -17.64 -13.86
CA SER A 171 -6.60 -18.34 -15.13
C SER A 171 -5.99 -17.50 -16.26
N ARG A 172 -6.11 -16.17 -16.23
CA ARG A 172 -5.48 -15.27 -17.19
C ARG A 172 -4.02 -14.97 -16.85
N ALA A 173 -3.71 -14.78 -15.57
CA ALA A 173 -2.36 -14.48 -15.11
C ALA A 173 -1.36 -15.64 -15.30
N ALA A 174 -1.85 -16.87 -15.52
CA ALA A 174 -1.02 -18.05 -15.78
C ALA A 174 -0.66 -18.23 -17.25
N THR A 175 -1.17 -17.40 -18.16
CA THR A 175 -0.91 -17.43 -19.61
C THR A 175 -0.05 -16.27 -20.07
#